data_830cebec476defaa8bc306b08e30d165
#
_entry.id   830cebec476defaa8bc306b08e30d165
#
_cell.length_a   1.000
_cell.length_b   1.000
_cell.length_c   1.000
_cell.angle_alpha   90.00
_cell.angle_beta   90.00
_cell.angle_gamma   90.00
#
_symmetry.space_group_name_H-M   'P 1'
#
loop_
_entity.id
_entity.type
_entity.pdbx_description
1 polymer ?
#
loop_
_entity_poly.entity_id
_entity_poly.type
_entity_poly.pdbx_seq_one_letter_code
_entity_poly.pdbx_strand_id
1 'polypeptide(L)'
;MNYHDLEHLHPPFPELGEEVEIRLETAAKEGLLLFERDGELHEKPMEPWEGGLRARVPVHASPFRYVFRLPEGFWGSHGLEKTLPRYDRFFHLLAKPLPPEWALGAVFYQIFPDRFRQGRPELVPRDGAWLYGGKPIRKKAWNEPPGEEGAREFYGGDLWGVLEALPYLEALGVEALYLTPIFQSPSSHRYDTEDYGRVDPHLGGEEALRALYGALEARGMRLILDGVFNHVGATHPWFQKALKDPTSPERGMFTFYPDGAYASFWGVKHMPKLDYASALTQERFILGKEAPVRRWMRLAHGWRLDVAHSLGEGGTNRKNARWLRALARAAKEERADALVFGELSYDAVPTLRAHTLDGAMHYAGFAHPVMAWLSGRDLHGNPVALEAEEAWRTLLDHYQALPLQLRHSMYTLLSSHDIPRALWRLRGDKERFKTAYALLFAFPGSPALYYGDEVGLSRPNPYEVWRGDPYCRAPFPWDEALWDQDLLRFFRRLVRLKKTYPVLRLGGLLPLKAPTGVLAFRRRLGGREVLAYFAKEGARLAVPRGLDLLREEEVAGEVAARYLLLEPLE
;
A
#
# COMPACT_ATOMS: atom_id res chain seq x y z
N MET A 1 15.81 -9.90 -26.66
CA MET A 1 15.43 -9.77 -25.23
C MET A 1 14.04 -10.32 -25.11
N ASN A 2 13.75 -11.12 -24.07
CA ASN A 2 12.39 -11.61 -23.82
C ASN A 2 11.69 -10.62 -22.88
N TYR A 3 10.42 -10.26 -23.20
CA TYR A 3 9.64 -9.35 -22.35
C TYR A 3 8.16 -9.74 -22.33
N HIS A 4 7.61 -9.78 -21.12
CA HIS A 4 6.21 -10.07 -20.87
C HIS A 4 5.76 -9.37 -19.57
N ASP A 5 4.69 -8.60 -19.66
CA ASP A 5 4.05 -7.93 -18.54
C ASP A 5 2.55 -7.77 -18.81
N LEU A 6 1.83 -7.01 -18.02
CA LEU A 6 0.37 -6.84 -18.10
C LEU A 6 -0.12 -6.43 -19.50
N GLU A 7 0.64 -5.58 -20.21
CA GLU A 7 0.30 -5.16 -21.59
C GLU A 7 0.26 -6.30 -22.62
N HIS A 8 0.79 -7.48 -22.26
CA HIS A 8 0.82 -8.65 -23.11
C HIS A 8 -0.31 -9.65 -22.83
N LEU A 9 -1.28 -9.29 -22.01
CA LEU A 9 -2.49 -10.05 -21.71
C LEU A 9 -3.70 -9.41 -22.39
N HIS A 10 -4.47 -10.19 -23.15
CA HIS A 10 -5.66 -9.70 -23.85
C HIS A 10 -6.85 -10.65 -23.66
N PRO A 11 -7.83 -10.31 -22.81
CA PRO A 11 -7.90 -9.10 -21.96
C PRO A 11 -6.91 -9.17 -20.77
N PRO A 12 -6.47 -8.00 -20.24
CA PRO A 12 -5.55 -7.96 -19.10
C PRO A 12 -6.23 -8.32 -17.76
N PHE A 13 -7.55 -8.23 -17.69
CA PHE A 13 -8.38 -8.51 -16.51
C PHE A 13 -9.51 -9.49 -16.86
N PRO A 14 -9.18 -10.79 -17.03
CA PRO A 14 -10.15 -11.79 -17.48
C PRO A 14 -11.14 -12.20 -16.39
N GLU A 15 -12.29 -12.72 -16.83
CA GLU A 15 -13.16 -13.54 -16.00
C GLU A 15 -12.62 -14.96 -15.88
N LEU A 16 -13.05 -15.68 -14.83
CA LEU A 16 -12.75 -17.10 -14.73
C LEU A 16 -13.44 -17.88 -15.86
N GLY A 17 -12.68 -18.66 -16.62
CA GLY A 17 -13.13 -19.39 -17.81
C GLY A 17 -13.00 -18.60 -19.11
N GLU A 18 -12.71 -17.31 -19.07
CA GLU A 18 -12.47 -16.50 -20.27
C GLU A 18 -11.18 -16.90 -20.98
N GLU A 19 -11.18 -16.86 -22.31
CA GLU A 19 -9.99 -17.06 -23.12
C GLU A 19 -9.11 -15.80 -23.10
N VAL A 20 -7.83 -15.98 -22.79
CA VAL A 20 -6.81 -14.91 -22.78
C VAL A 20 -5.75 -15.20 -23.83
N GLU A 21 -5.45 -14.21 -24.65
CA GLU A 21 -4.27 -14.22 -25.51
C GLU A 21 -3.06 -13.74 -24.70
N ILE A 22 -2.09 -14.62 -24.53
CA ILE A 22 -0.83 -14.38 -23.81
C ILE A 22 0.26 -14.18 -24.86
N ARG A 23 0.89 -13.02 -24.87
CA ARG A 23 1.94 -12.63 -25.80
C ARG A 23 3.29 -12.59 -25.10
N LEU A 24 4.35 -12.93 -25.83
CA LEU A 24 5.73 -12.82 -25.41
C LEU A 24 6.51 -12.08 -26.49
N GLU A 25 7.06 -10.91 -26.18
CA GLU A 25 8.06 -10.30 -27.06
C GLU A 25 9.36 -11.11 -26.98
N THR A 26 9.82 -11.62 -28.13
CA THR A 26 11.00 -12.48 -28.21
C THR A 26 11.53 -12.56 -29.64
N ALA A 27 12.83 -12.80 -29.78
CA ALA A 27 13.44 -13.16 -31.07
C ALA A 27 13.26 -14.62 -31.43
N ALA A 28 12.80 -15.48 -30.51
CA ALA A 28 12.52 -16.89 -30.78
C ALA A 28 11.45 -17.04 -31.87
N LYS A 29 11.59 -18.03 -32.72
CA LYS A 29 10.67 -18.32 -33.83
C LYS A 29 9.61 -19.36 -33.49
N GLU A 30 9.83 -20.09 -32.42
CA GLU A 30 8.95 -21.13 -31.89
C GLU A 30 9.02 -21.16 -30.37
N GLY A 31 7.98 -21.65 -29.74
CA GLY A 31 7.90 -21.81 -28.30
C GLY A 31 6.62 -22.52 -27.90
N LEU A 32 6.56 -22.91 -26.63
CA LEU A 32 5.39 -23.51 -26.01
C LEU A 32 5.01 -22.65 -24.80
N LEU A 33 3.73 -22.42 -24.61
CA LEU A 33 3.17 -21.96 -23.32
C LEU A 33 2.89 -23.20 -22.48
N LEU A 34 3.58 -23.35 -21.36
CA LEU A 34 3.27 -24.37 -20.37
C LEU A 34 2.44 -23.75 -19.25
N PHE A 35 1.36 -24.41 -18.87
CA PHE A 35 0.48 -23.94 -17.80
C PHE A 35 0.02 -25.10 -16.90
N GLU A 36 -0.14 -24.78 -15.62
CA GLU A 36 -0.61 -25.74 -14.62
C GLU A 36 -2.14 -25.87 -14.69
N ARG A 37 -2.62 -27.11 -14.74
CA ARG A 37 -4.04 -27.43 -14.59
C ARG A 37 -4.18 -28.75 -13.85
N ASP A 38 -4.96 -28.74 -12.78
CA ASP A 38 -5.26 -29.92 -11.96
C ASP A 38 -4.00 -30.64 -11.42
N GLY A 39 -2.93 -29.87 -11.14
CA GLY A 39 -1.65 -30.37 -10.64
C GLY A 39 -0.70 -30.90 -11.73
N GLU A 40 -1.09 -30.84 -12.99
CA GLU A 40 -0.28 -31.26 -14.14
C GLU A 40 0.10 -30.08 -15.03
N LEU A 41 1.19 -30.22 -15.77
CA LEU A 41 1.61 -29.25 -16.80
C LEU A 41 1.04 -29.65 -18.15
N HIS A 42 0.33 -28.70 -18.75
CA HIS A 42 -0.16 -28.77 -20.11
C HIS A 42 0.68 -27.88 -21.03
N GLU A 43 0.79 -28.26 -22.30
CA GLU A 43 1.54 -27.55 -23.32
C GLU A 43 0.61 -26.99 -24.38
N LYS A 44 0.84 -25.76 -24.79
CA LYS A 44 0.17 -25.10 -25.92
C LYS A 44 1.23 -24.54 -26.87
N PRO A 45 1.30 -24.99 -28.14
CA PRO A 45 2.15 -24.35 -29.12
C PRO A 45 1.81 -22.87 -29.27
N MET A 46 2.86 -22.05 -29.38
CA MET A 46 2.71 -20.63 -29.62
C MET A 46 2.79 -20.29 -31.10
N GLU A 47 2.00 -19.34 -31.53
CA GLU A 47 1.96 -18.84 -32.90
C GLU A 47 2.75 -17.52 -33.01
N PRO A 48 3.37 -17.23 -34.17
CA PRO A 48 3.98 -15.94 -34.42
C PRO A 48 2.97 -14.80 -34.35
N TRP A 49 3.39 -13.66 -33.81
CA TRP A 49 2.70 -12.39 -33.92
C TRP A 49 3.74 -11.27 -34.16
N GLU A 50 3.29 -10.07 -34.48
CA GLU A 50 4.18 -8.92 -34.64
C GLU A 50 4.93 -8.62 -33.34
N GLY A 51 6.22 -8.87 -33.31
CA GLY A 51 7.09 -8.70 -32.13
C GLY A 51 7.46 -9.99 -31.38
N GLY A 52 6.87 -11.16 -31.70
CA GLY A 52 7.23 -12.39 -30.98
C GLY A 52 6.29 -13.57 -31.15
N LEU A 53 5.88 -14.16 -30.05
CA LEU A 53 5.04 -15.36 -29.97
C LEU A 53 3.79 -15.10 -29.11
N ARG A 54 2.67 -15.77 -29.44
CA ARG A 54 1.42 -15.72 -28.69
C ARG A 54 0.76 -17.09 -28.55
N ALA A 55 -0.05 -17.25 -27.52
CA ALA A 55 -0.96 -18.38 -27.37
C ALA A 55 -2.28 -17.93 -26.74
N ARG A 56 -3.38 -18.65 -27.03
CA ARG A 56 -4.70 -18.42 -26.43
C ARG A 56 -5.08 -19.59 -25.55
N VAL A 57 -5.46 -19.31 -24.31
CA VAL A 57 -5.82 -20.34 -23.32
C VAL A 57 -6.96 -19.87 -22.44
N PRO A 58 -7.88 -20.76 -22.02
CA PRO A 58 -8.89 -20.39 -21.03
C PRO A 58 -8.27 -20.30 -19.65
N VAL A 59 -8.63 -19.24 -18.90
CA VAL A 59 -8.20 -19.04 -17.50
C VAL A 59 -9.07 -19.89 -16.58
N HIS A 60 -8.71 -21.15 -16.38
CA HIS A 60 -9.50 -22.11 -15.59
C HIS A 60 -9.31 -22.03 -14.08
N ALA A 61 -8.33 -21.26 -13.61
CA ALA A 61 -8.00 -21.10 -12.19
C ALA A 61 -7.54 -19.66 -11.88
N SER A 62 -7.63 -19.26 -10.63
CA SER A 62 -7.04 -18.01 -10.16
C SER A 62 -6.33 -18.27 -8.81
N PRO A 63 -4.99 -18.20 -8.79
CA PRO A 63 -4.09 -17.83 -9.88
C PRO A 63 -4.00 -18.88 -11.00
N PHE A 64 -3.89 -18.39 -12.23
CA PHE A 64 -3.49 -19.18 -13.39
C PHE A 64 -1.98 -19.06 -13.54
N ARG A 65 -1.27 -20.20 -13.52
CA ARG A 65 0.20 -20.26 -13.50
C ARG A 65 0.73 -20.76 -14.83
N TYR A 66 1.71 -20.04 -15.39
CA TYR A 66 2.29 -20.41 -16.67
C TYR A 66 3.75 -19.97 -16.80
N VAL A 67 4.46 -20.60 -17.74
CA VAL A 67 5.86 -20.33 -18.11
C VAL A 67 6.04 -20.56 -19.59
N PHE A 68 6.95 -19.85 -20.23
CA PHE A 68 7.28 -20.05 -21.65
C PHE A 68 8.46 -21.01 -21.77
N ARG A 69 8.34 -22.01 -22.63
CA ARG A 69 9.44 -22.87 -23.06
C ARG A 69 9.93 -22.39 -24.42
N LEU A 70 11.17 -21.98 -24.49
CA LEU A 70 11.84 -21.47 -25.67
C LEU A 70 13.03 -22.38 -26.02
N PRO A 71 13.63 -22.30 -27.21
CA PRO A 71 14.82 -23.10 -27.57
C PRO A 71 15.98 -22.99 -26.58
N GLU A 72 16.17 -21.80 -25.97
CA GLU A 72 17.23 -21.53 -25.01
C GLU A 72 16.92 -21.99 -23.57
N GLY A 73 15.67 -22.33 -23.24
CA GLY A 73 15.25 -22.78 -21.92
C GLY A 73 13.83 -22.33 -21.56
N PHE A 74 13.55 -22.24 -20.24
CA PHE A 74 12.26 -21.82 -19.70
C PHE A 74 12.34 -20.35 -19.28
N TRP A 75 11.41 -19.55 -19.75
CA TRP A 75 11.35 -18.13 -19.38
C TRP A 75 10.13 -17.85 -18.51
N GLY A 76 10.39 -17.67 -17.22
CA GLY A 76 9.41 -17.39 -16.17
C GLY A 76 9.49 -15.95 -15.67
N SER A 77 8.78 -15.67 -14.58
CA SER A 77 8.70 -14.34 -14.00
C SER A 77 10.06 -13.76 -13.55
N HIS A 78 11.04 -14.62 -13.24
CA HIS A 78 12.39 -14.22 -12.80
C HIS A 78 13.46 -14.38 -13.92
N GLY A 79 13.03 -14.57 -15.15
CA GLY A 79 13.93 -14.66 -16.31
C GLY A 79 14.13 -16.06 -16.86
N LEU A 80 15.24 -16.26 -17.56
CA LEU A 80 15.56 -17.51 -18.26
C LEU A 80 16.24 -18.53 -17.32
N GLU A 81 15.69 -19.74 -17.29
CA GLU A 81 16.25 -20.90 -16.58
C GLU A 81 16.48 -22.06 -17.54
N LYS A 82 17.52 -22.86 -17.29
CA LYS A 82 17.86 -24.02 -18.15
C LYS A 82 16.97 -25.22 -17.88
N THR A 83 16.42 -25.33 -16.70
CA THR A 83 15.51 -26.39 -16.26
C THR A 83 14.14 -25.80 -15.97
N LEU A 84 13.10 -26.65 -15.96
CA LEU A 84 11.75 -26.22 -15.59
C LEU A 84 11.76 -25.57 -14.18
N PRO A 85 11.37 -24.30 -14.05
CA PRO A 85 11.37 -23.62 -12.77
C PRO A 85 10.26 -24.15 -11.85
N ARG A 86 10.36 -23.82 -10.56
CA ARG A 86 9.30 -24.08 -9.60
C ARG A 86 8.12 -23.13 -9.84
N TYR A 87 6.94 -23.48 -9.35
CA TYR A 87 5.72 -22.67 -9.52
C TYR A 87 5.83 -21.24 -8.96
N ASP A 88 6.68 -20.99 -7.98
CA ASP A 88 6.93 -19.65 -7.45
C ASP A 88 7.65 -18.73 -8.44
N ARG A 89 8.23 -19.28 -9.51
CA ARG A 89 8.88 -18.56 -10.62
C ARG A 89 8.07 -18.55 -11.91
N PHE A 90 6.87 -19.15 -11.90
CA PHE A 90 5.91 -19.00 -12.99
C PHE A 90 5.31 -17.60 -12.97
N PHE A 91 4.79 -17.14 -14.09
CA PHE A 91 3.88 -16.01 -14.11
C PHE A 91 2.58 -16.40 -13.44
N HIS A 92 2.02 -15.47 -12.68
CA HIS A 92 0.72 -15.61 -12.02
C HIS A 92 -0.24 -14.60 -12.62
N LEU A 93 -1.30 -15.10 -13.25
CA LEU A 93 -2.40 -14.32 -13.77
C LEU A 93 -3.62 -14.57 -12.87
N LEU A 94 -4.29 -13.50 -12.46
CA LEU A 94 -5.51 -13.57 -11.66
C LEU A 94 -6.72 -13.30 -12.55
N ALA A 95 -7.82 -14.03 -12.30
CA ALA A 95 -9.14 -13.70 -12.84
C ALA A 95 -9.88 -12.74 -11.88
N LYS A 96 -10.93 -12.08 -12.35
CA LYS A 96 -11.76 -11.21 -11.50
C LYS A 96 -12.37 -11.96 -10.29
N PRO A 97 -12.61 -11.28 -9.15
CA PRO A 97 -12.50 -9.83 -8.95
C PRO A 97 -11.04 -9.36 -8.78
N LEU A 98 -10.73 -8.20 -9.32
CA LEU A 98 -9.39 -7.61 -9.43
C LEU A 98 -9.41 -6.15 -8.93
N PRO A 99 -8.24 -5.50 -8.75
CA PRO A 99 -8.18 -4.08 -8.45
C PRO A 99 -8.97 -3.26 -9.47
N PRO A 100 -9.69 -2.23 -9.03
CA PRO A 100 -10.36 -1.33 -9.97
C PRO A 100 -9.32 -0.51 -10.75
N GLU A 101 -9.64 -0.18 -12.00
CA GLU A 101 -8.71 0.55 -12.89
C GLU A 101 -8.23 1.89 -12.29
N TRP A 102 -9.11 2.60 -11.57
CA TRP A 102 -8.76 3.88 -10.94
C TRP A 102 -7.60 3.75 -9.95
N ALA A 103 -7.42 2.57 -9.32
CA ALA A 103 -6.38 2.34 -8.32
C ALA A 103 -5.01 2.06 -8.93
N LEU A 104 -4.94 1.70 -10.21
CA LEU A 104 -3.67 1.32 -10.85
C LEU A 104 -2.77 2.55 -11.03
N GLY A 105 -1.70 2.60 -10.27
CA GLY A 105 -0.75 3.71 -10.28
C GLY A 105 -1.33 5.03 -9.77
N ALA A 106 -2.44 5.00 -9.04
CA ALA A 106 -3.05 6.19 -8.44
C ALA A 106 -2.18 6.79 -7.34
N VAL A 107 -2.20 8.10 -7.19
CA VAL A 107 -1.47 8.79 -6.13
C VAL A 107 -2.33 8.89 -4.88
N PHE A 108 -1.88 8.23 -3.82
CA PHE A 108 -2.53 8.21 -2.51
C PHE A 108 -1.94 9.27 -1.57
N TYR A 109 -2.77 9.73 -0.66
CA TYR A 109 -2.36 10.58 0.45
C TYR A 109 -2.95 10.03 1.76
N GLN A 110 -2.08 9.62 2.68
CA GLN A 110 -2.49 9.07 3.97
C GLN A 110 -2.64 10.18 4.99
N ILE A 111 -3.78 10.19 5.66
CA ILE A 111 -4.14 11.16 6.71
C ILE A 111 -4.36 10.42 8.03
N PHE A 112 -3.76 10.94 9.10
CA PHE A 112 -4.11 10.65 10.48
C PHE A 112 -5.05 11.76 10.96
N PRO A 113 -6.38 11.52 11.05
CA PRO A 113 -7.37 12.61 11.17
C PRO A 113 -7.14 13.55 12.36
N ASP A 114 -6.83 13.01 13.54
CA ASP A 114 -6.55 13.81 14.76
C ASP A 114 -5.37 14.78 14.59
N ARG A 115 -4.49 14.57 13.62
CA ARG A 115 -3.22 15.28 13.44
C ARG A 115 -3.13 16.06 12.12
N PHE A 116 -4.17 16.06 11.30
CA PHE A 116 -4.08 16.69 9.98
C PHE A 116 -4.57 18.13 9.97
N ARG A 117 -5.84 18.37 10.33
CA ARG A 117 -6.41 19.72 10.41
C ARG A 117 -7.60 19.76 11.35
N GLN A 118 -7.65 20.79 12.17
CA GLN A 118 -8.79 21.08 13.04
C GLN A 118 -9.81 21.93 12.29
N GLY A 119 -10.97 21.37 11.96
CA GLY A 119 -12.07 22.08 11.31
C GLY A 119 -13.10 22.61 12.30
N ARG A 120 -13.29 21.90 13.42
CA ARG A 120 -14.28 22.21 14.45
C ARG A 120 -13.65 22.11 15.85
N PRO A 121 -13.09 23.19 16.40
CA PRO A 121 -12.41 23.18 17.69
C PRO A 121 -13.25 22.68 18.87
N GLU A 122 -14.57 22.82 18.79
CA GLU A 122 -15.52 22.34 19.80
C GLU A 122 -15.63 20.81 19.88
N LEU A 123 -15.18 20.07 18.86
CA LEU A 123 -15.18 18.62 18.85
C LEU A 123 -14.03 18.00 19.64
N VAL A 124 -13.00 18.76 19.94
CA VAL A 124 -11.84 18.27 20.70
C VAL A 124 -12.28 17.83 22.10
N PRO A 125 -11.95 16.61 22.54
CA PRO A 125 -12.27 16.19 23.90
C PRO A 125 -11.56 17.08 24.92
N ARG A 126 -12.24 17.33 26.03
CA ARG A 126 -11.64 18.11 27.13
C ARG A 126 -10.53 17.28 27.79
N ASP A 127 -9.54 17.97 28.32
CA ASP A 127 -8.48 17.34 29.12
C ASP A 127 -9.12 16.51 30.26
N GLY A 128 -8.72 15.28 30.43
CA GLY A 128 -9.26 14.38 31.46
C GLY A 128 -10.70 13.89 31.27
N ALA A 129 -11.32 14.07 30.10
CA ALA A 129 -12.72 13.69 29.85
C ALA A 129 -13.02 12.21 30.12
N TRP A 130 -12.04 11.32 29.93
CA TRP A 130 -12.10 9.91 30.31
C TRP A 130 -10.71 9.36 30.65
N LEU A 131 -10.67 8.14 31.16
CA LEU A 131 -9.43 7.42 31.41
C LEU A 131 -9.17 6.42 30.26
N TYR A 132 -7.92 6.40 29.78
CA TYR A 132 -7.41 5.40 28.87
C TYR A 132 -6.20 4.69 29.50
N GLY A 133 -6.28 3.36 29.63
CA GLY A 133 -5.24 2.60 30.35
C GLY A 133 -5.05 3.06 31.81
N GLY A 134 -6.13 3.49 32.47
CA GLY A 134 -6.11 3.98 33.85
C GLY A 134 -5.56 5.39 34.05
N LYS A 135 -5.23 6.10 32.98
CA LYS A 135 -4.72 7.48 33.04
C LYS A 135 -5.60 8.42 32.21
N PRO A 136 -5.75 9.70 32.61
CA PRO A 136 -6.58 10.65 31.87
C PRO A 136 -6.03 10.91 30.46
N ILE A 137 -6.95 11.13 29.51
CA ILE A 137 -6.57 11.65 28.20
C ILE A 137 -6.06 13.09 28.31
N ARG A 138 -5.30 13.52 27.32
CA ARG A 138 -4.67 14.83 27.26
C ARG A 138 -5.07 15.57 25.99
N LYS A 139 -5.59 16.77 26.16
CA LYS A 139 -5.73 17.72 25.07
C LYS A 139 -4.38 18.39 24.82
N LYS A 140 -3.89 18.37 23.58
CA LYS A 140 -2.64 19.00 23.17
C LYS A 140 -2.91 20.25 22.35
N ALA A 141 -2.04 21.26 22.48
CA ALA A 141 -2.04 22.36 21.54
C ALA A 141 -1.46 21.93 20.18
N TRP A 142 -1.92 22.54 19.09
CA TRP A 142 -1.54 22.10 17.73
C TRP A 142 -0.04 22.18 17.45
N ASN A 143 0.66 23.09 18.10
CA ASN A 143 2.10 23.29 17.95
C ASN A 143 2.96 22.49 18.93
N GLU A 144 2.35 21.75 19.86
CA GLU A 144 3.09 20.87 20.77
C GLU A 144 3.56 19.60 20.04
N PRO A 145 4.79 19.11 20.30
CA PRO A 145 5.22 17.84 19.75
C PRO A 145 4.48 16.66 20.40
N PRO A 146 4.29 15.52 19.69
CA PRO A 146 3.82 14.29 20.31
C PRO A 146 4.75 13.85 21.43
N GLY A 147 4.16 13.44 22.56
CA GLY A 147 4.86 12.84 23.68
C GLY A 147 4.75 11.32 23.71
N GLU A 148 5.32 10.69 24.73
CA GLU A 148 5.28 9.23 24.92
C GLU A 148 3.87 8.69 25.23
N GLU A 149 2.95 9.57 25.60
CA GLU A 149 1.59 9.20 25.94
C GLU A 149 0.69 8.88 24.72
N GLY A 150 1.16 9.16 23.54
CA GLY A 150 0.67 8.84 22.19
C GLY A 150 -0.84 8.65 22.03
N ALA A 151 -1.35 7.48 22.45
CA ALA A 151 -2.76 7.11 22.32
C ALA A 151 -3.72 7.98 23.12
N ARG A 152 -3.24 8.65 24.19
CA ARG A 152 -4.03 9.53 25.07
C ARG A 152 -3.98 11.00 24.66
N GLU A 153 -3.14 11.36 23.70
CA GLU A 153 -2.94 12.73 23.23
C GLU A 153 -3.89 13.04 22.07
N PHE A 154 -4.75 14.02 22.26
CA PHE A 154 -5.72 14.50 21.28
C PHE A 154 -5.36 15.92 20.85
N TYR A 155 -5.14 16.11 19.55
CA TYR A 155 -4.90 17.43 18.94
C TYR A 155 -6.16 18.03 18.34
N GLY A 156 -7.17 17.19 18.08
CA GLY A 156 -8.47 17.63 17.65
C GLY A 156 -8.59 17.93 16.16
N GLY A 157 -7.76 17.32 15.34
CA GLY A 157 -8.05 17.22 13.92
C GLY A 157 -9.32 16.40 13.70
N ASP A 158 -10.06 16.71 12.66
CA ASP A 158 -11.38 16.13 12.38
C ASP A 158 -11.67 16.04 10.88
N LEU A 159 -12.79 15.40 10.49
CA LEU A 159 -13.14 15.22 9.08
C LEU A 159 -13.59 16.53 8.41
N TRP A 160 -14.09 17.52 9.18
CA TRP A 160 -14.35 18.86 8.66
C TRP A 160 -13.05 19.55 8.25
N GLY A 161 -11.99 19.37 9.05
CA GLY A 161 -10.66 19.86 8.71
C GLY A 161 -10.09 19.19 7.45
N VAL A 162 -10.33 17.89 7.28
CA VAL A 162 -9.95 17.20 6.03
C VAL A 162 -10.72 17.77 4.84
N LEU A 163 -12.03 18.00 4.99
CA LEU A 163 -12.88 18.65 3.99
C LEU A 163 -12.35 20.05 3.60
N GLU A 164 -12.01 20.87 4.58
CA GLU A 164 -11.44 22.20 4.35
C GLU A 164 -10.06 22.17 3.65
N ALA A 165 -9.32 21.08 3.78
CA ALA A 165 -8.02 20.89 3.15
C ALA A 165 -8.10 20.35 1.71
N LEU A 166 -9.28 20.00 1.19
CA LEU A 166 -9.41 19.42 -0.17
C LEU A 166 -8.81 20.32 -1.27
N PRO A 167 -8.94 21.66 -1.26
CA PRO A 167 -8.26 22.49 -2.26
C PRO A 167 -6.74 22.33 -2.27
N TYR A 168 -6.12 22.17 -1.10
CA TYR A 168 -4.68 21.91 -0.97
C TYR A 168 -4.31 20.54 -1.59
N LEU A 169 -5.07 19.50 -1.26
CA LEU A 169 -4.85 18.14 -1.74
C LEU A 169 -5.08 18.02 -3.26
N GLU A 170 -6.09 18.72 -3.76
CA GLU A 170 -6.37 18.82 -5.20
C GLU A 170 -5.23 19.55 -5.94
N ALA A 171 -4.74 20.67 -5.39
CA ALA A 171 -3.59 21.40 -5.94
C ALA A 171 -2.28 20.58 -5.89
N LEU A 172 -2.14 19.67 -4.92
CA LEU A 172 -1.04 18.70 -4.89
C LEU A 172 -1.22 17.62 -5.97
N GLY A 173 -2.45 17.37 -6.41
CA GLY A 173 -2.80 16.40 -7.44
C GLY A 173 -3.14 15.01 -6.92
N VAL A 174 -3.45 14.86 -5.63
CA VAL A 174 -3.85 13.61 -4.99
C VAL A 174 -5.11 13.03 -5.65
N GLU A 175 -5.13 11.71 -5.85
CA GLU A 175 -6.26 10.99 -6.46
C GLU A 175 -7.10 10.20 -5.45
N ALA A 176 -6.47 9.76 -4.36
CA ALA A 176 -7.15 9.00 -3.32
C ALA A 176 -6.64 9.37 -1.91
N LEU A 177 -7.56 9.51 -0.97
CA LEU A 177 -7.25 9.64 0.45
C LEU A 177 -7.35 8.29 1.14
N TYR A 178 -6.39 7.98 2.00
CA TYR A 178 -6.50 6.92 2.98
C TYR A 178 -6.52 7.54 4.38
N LEU A 179 -7.61 7.33 5.12
CA LEU A 179 -7.75 7.76 6.51
C LEU A 179 -7.44 6.60 7.45
N THR A 180 -6.58 6.82 8.46
CA THR A 180 -6.48 5.91 9.60
C THR A 180 -7.83 5.83 10.32
N PRO A 181 -8.09 4.91 11.28
CA PRO A 181 -9.44 4.62 11.75
C PRO A 181 -10.25 5.84 12.16
N ILE A 182 -11.54 5.83 11.79
CA ILE A 182 -12.49 6.93 12.06
C ILE A 182 -13.65 6.56 12.97
N PHE A 183 -13.77 5.28 13.36
CA PHE A 183 -14.88 4.82 14.19
C PHE A 183 -14.66 5.15 15.66
N GLN A 184 -15.76 5.19 16.42
CA GLN A 184 -15.72 5.56 17.83
C GLN A 184 -14.74 4.68 18.61
N SER A 185 -13.87 5.32 19.39
CA SER A 185 -12.78 4.67 20.11
C SER A 185 -12.30 5.57 21.27
N PRO A 186 -11.74 4.99 22.35
CA PRO A 186 -11.23 5.76 23.48
C PRO A 186 -9.85 6.38 23.23
N SER A 187 -9.13 5.95 22.19
CA SER A 187 -7.79 6.44 21.84
C SER A 187 -7.80 7.41 20.67
N SER A 188 -6.77 8.25 20.56
CA SER A 188 -6.61 9.17 19.43
C SER A 188 -6.28 8.47 18.11
N HIS A 189 -5.71 7.26 18.15
CA HIS A 189 -5.42 6.46 16.95
C HIS A 189 -6.61 5.63 16.45
N ARG A 190 -7.57 5.33 17.31
CA ARG A 190 -8.82 4.60 17.00
C ARG A 190 -8.68 3.16 16.51
N TYR A 191 -7.52 2.53 16.73
CA TYR A 191 -7.33 1.10 16.42
C TYR A 191 -8.00 0.16 17.44
N ASP A 192 -8.47 0.67 18.56
CA ASP A 192 -9.23 -0.03 19.61
C ASP A 192 -10.71 0.37 19.57
N THR A 193 -11.35 0.04 18.45
CA THR A 193 -12.72 0.44 18.11
C THR A 193 -13.75 -0.06 19.15
N GLU A 194 -14.63 0.84 19.58
CA GLU A 194 -15.77 0.55 20.49
C GLU A 194 -17.09 0.40 19.75
N ASP A 195 -17.25 1.05 18.59
CA ASP A 195 -18.49 0.98 17.80
C ASP A 195 -18.16 1.17 16.30
N TYR A 196 -18.29 0.09 15.54
CA TYR A 196 -18.10 0.10 14.08
C TYR A 196 -19.29 0.71 13.31
N GLY A 197 -20.43 0.86 13.96
CA GLY A 197 -21.63 1.47 13.37
C GLY A 197 -21.63 3.00 13.45
N ARG A 198 -20.62 3.59 14.10
CA ARG A 198 -20.59 5.03 14.41
C ARG A 198 -19.23 5.64 14.10
N VAL A 199 -19.22 6.65 13.25
CA VAL A 199 -18.04 7.53 13.10
C VAL A 199 -17.86 8.30 14.41
N ASP A 200 -16.61 8.41 14.87
CA ASP A 200 -16.28 9.08 16.12
C ASP A 200 -16.84 10.51 16.17
N PRO A 201 -17.65 10.86 17.19
CA PRO A 201 -18.18 12.22 17.34
C PRO A 201 -17.09 13.29 17.40
N HIS A 202 -15.92 12.97 17.95
CA HIS A 202 -14.76 13.89 18.00
C HIS A 202 -14.10 14.10 16.62
N LEU A 203 -14.47 13.29 15.62
CA LEU A 203 -14.11 13.51 14.21
C LEU A 203 -15.24 14.19 13.41
N GLY A 204 -16.38 14.53 14.04
CA GLY A 204 -17.53 15.15 13.38
C GLY A 204 -18.64 14.17 13.00
N GLY A 205 -18.53 12.90 13.38
CA GLY A 205 -19.56 11.89 13.15
C GLY A 205 -19.83 11.57 11.67
N GLU A 206 -20.92 10.86 11.42
CA GLU A 206 -21.31 10.45 10.06
C GLU A 206 -21.64 11.65 9.16
N GLU A 207 -22.11 12.77 9.72
CA GLU A 207 -22.38 13.99 8.96
C GLU A 207 -21.11 14.52 8.29
N ALA A 208 -20.01 14.61 9.02
CA ALA A 208 -18.73 15.05 8.48
C ALA A 208 -18.19 14.08 7.42
N LEU A 209 -18.35 12.76 7.63
CA LEU A 209 -17.97 11.75 6.64
C LEU A 209 -18.78 11.89 5.35
N ARG A 210 -20.10 12.08 5.44
CA ARG A 210 -20.97 12.31 4.28
C ARG A 210 -20.58 13.56 3.51
N ALA A 211 -20.31 14.66 4.22
CA ALA A 211 -19.87 15.90 3.59
C ALA A 211 -18.52 15.73 2.89
N LEU A 212 -17.56 15.06 3.53
CA LEU A 212 -16.25 14.77 2.95
C LEU A 212 -16.39 13.86 1.72
N TYR A 213 -17.15 12.77 1.83
CA TYR A 213 -17.36 11.84 0.72
C TYR A 213 -17.98 12.55 -0.50
N GLY A 214 -19.04 13.34 -0.30
CA GLY A 214 -19.66 14.10 -1.38
C GLY A 214 -18.73 15.10 -2.05
N ALA A 215 -17.88 15.75 -1.28
CA ALA A 215 -16.89 16.70 -1.80
C ALA A 215 -15.74 16.00 -2.57
N LEU A 216 -15.35 14.80 -2.16
CA LEU A 216 -14.39 13.95 -2.87
C LEU A 216 -14.97 13.43 -4.20
N GLU A 217 -16.20 12.91 -4.17
CA GLU A 217 -16.90 12.47 -5.38
C GLU A 217 -17.00 13.60 -6.42
N ALA A 218 -17.35 14.82 -5.98
CA ALA A 218 -17.44 15.99 -6.85
C ALA A 218 -16.11 16.37 -7.52
N ARG A 219 -14.99 15.93 -6.95
CA ARG A 219 -13.62 16.15 -7.47
C ARG A 219 -13.05 14.93 -8.21
N GLY A 220 -13.80 13.83 -8.31
CA GLY A 220 -13.29 12.57 -8.83
C GLY A 220 -12.21 11.91 -7.96
N MET A 221 -12.10 12.31 -6.71
CA MET A 221 -11.18 11.74 -5.72
C MET A 221 -11.81 10.55 -5.00
N ARG A 222 -10.98 9.62 -4.54
CA ARG A 222 -11.40 8.39 -3.87
C ARG A 222 -11.12 8.45 -2.37
N LEU A 223 -11.89 7.68 -1.59
CA LEU A 223 -11.75 7.58 -0.13
C LEU A 223 -11.57 6.13 0.28
N ILE A 224 -10.48 5.83 0.97
CA ILE A 224 -10.21 4.53 1.59
C ILE A 224 -10.30 4.70 3.11
N LEU A 225 -11.04 3.82 3.74
CA LEU A 225 -11.15 3.73 5.20
C LEU A 225 -10.27 2.62 5.74
N ASP A 226 -9.88 2.74 7.01
CA ASP A 226 -9.15 1.71 7.73
C ASP A 226 -10.09 0.69 8.36
N GLY A 227 -9.98 -0.56 7.97
CA GLY A 227 -10.77 -1.69 8.45
C GLY A 227 -10.04 -2.45 9.55
N VAL A 228 -10.29 -2.10 10.79
CA VAL A 228 -9.75 -2.78 11.98
C VAL A 228 -10.62 -3.98 12.30
N PHE A 229 -10.49 -5.06 11.51
CA PHE A 229 -11.36 -6.23 11.58
C PHE A 229 -10.69 -7.46 12.22
N ASN A 230 -9.45 -7.32 12.71
CA ASN A 230 -8.75 -8.36 13.44
C ASN A 230 -9.12 -8.41 14.93
N HIS A 231 -9.40 -7.27 15.52
CA HIS A 231 -9.66 -7.10 16.96
C HIS A 231 -10.64 -5.96 17.20
N VAL A 232 -11.15 -5.86 18.40
CA VAL A 232 -11.96 -4.74 18.89
C VAL A 232 -11.24 -4.06 20.07
N GLY A 233 -11.71 -2.91 20.51
CA GLY A 233 -11.27 -2.34 21.79
C GLY A 233 -11.77 -3.19 22.98
N ALA A 234 -10.99 -3.26 24.06
CA ALA A 234 -11.43 -3.99 25.27
C ALA A 234 -12.69 -3.37 25.89
N THR A 235 -12.97 -2.10 25.63
CA THR A 235 -14.19 -1.41 26.08
C THR A 235 -15.39 -1.64 25.15
N HIS A 236 -15.20 -2.34 24.01
CA HIS A 236 -16.29 -2.65 23.09
C HIS A 236 -17.40 -3.45 23.77
N PRO A 237 -18.69 -3.07 23.62
CA PRO A 237 -19.81 -3.73 24.33
C PRO A 237 -19.87 -5.24 24.11
N TRP A 238 -19.55 -5.74 22.92
CA TRP A 238 -19.52 -7.18 22.65
C TRP A 238 -18.47 -7.92 23.48
N PHE A 239 -17.27 -7.34 23.59
CA PHE A 239 -16.21 -7.94 24.39
C PHE A 239 -16.52 -7.86 25.89
N GLN A 240 -17.05 -6.72 26.36
CA GLN A 240 -17.46 -6.56 27.75
C GLN A 240 -18.55 -7.56 28.16
N LYS A 241 -19.50 -7.84 27.26
CA LYS A 241 -20.53 -8.86 27.47
C LYS A 241 -19.92 -10.25 27.49
N ALA A 242 -19.06 -10.58 26.51
CA ALA A 242 -18.34 -11.86 26.46
C ALA A 242 -17.48 -12.12 27.70
N LEU A 243 -16.87 -11.06 28.25
CA LEU A 243 -16.02 -11.16 29.45
C LEU A 243 -16.83 -11.42 30.72
N LYS A 244 -17.99 -10.74 30.88
CA LYS A 244 -18.84 -10.79 32.07
C LYS A 244 -19.76 -11.98 32.10
N ASP A 245 -20.22 -12.44 30.93
CA ASP A 245 -21.18 -13.54 30.81
C ASP A 245 -20.63 -14.64 29.88
N PRO A 246 -20.07 -15.73 30.48
CA PRO A 246 -19.57 -16.87 29.71
C PRO A 246 -20.63 -17.58 28.85
N THR A 247 -21.92 -17.35 29.12
CA THR A 247 -23.05 -17.98 28.39
C THR A 247 -23.57 -17.09 27.26
N SER A 248 -23.08 -15.85 27.15
CA SER A 248 -23.52 -14.93 26.10
C SER A 248 -23.11 -15.40 24.70
N PRO A 249 -23.92 -15.13 23.67
CA PRO A 249 -23.54 -15.39 22.27
C PRO A 249 -22.22 -14.74 21.89
N GLU A 250 -21.95 -13.58 22.45
CA GLU A 250 -20.72 -12.81 22.21
C GLU A 250 -19.46 -13.53 22.71
N ARG A 251 -19.59 -14.45 23.67
CA ARG A 251 -18.47 -15.25 24.15
C ARG A 251 -17.77 -16.02 23.03
N GLY A 252 -18.54 -16.54 22.06
CA GLY A 252 -18.02 -17.25 20.90
C GLY A 252 -17.30 -16.37 19.87
N MET A 253 -17.41 -15.05 19.97
CA MET A 253 -16.70 -14.13 19.07
C MET A 253 -15.23 -13.96 19.42
N PHE A 254 -14.80 -14.43 20.58
CA PHE A 254 -13.45 -14.30 21.12
C PHE A 254 -12.92 -15.64 21.61
N THR A 255 -11.62 -15.83 21.57
CA THR A 255 -10.99 -17.04 22.09
C THR A 255 -10.52 -16.78 23.52
N PHE A 256 -11.12 -17.53 24.48
CA PHE A 256 -10.73 -17.53 25.89
C PHE A 256 -9.96 -18.80 26.24
N TYR A 257 -8.93 -18.66 27.07
CA TYR A 257 -8.10 -19.77 27.54
C TYR A 257 -8.56 -20.28 28.92
N PRO A 258 -8.14 -21.50 29.32
CA PRO A 258 -8.56 -22.09 30.60
C PRO A 258 -8.18 -21.30 31.85
N ASP A 259 -7.13 -20.50 31.77
CA ASP A 259 -6.65 -19.60 32.84
C ASP A 259 -7.43 -18.27 32.93
N GLY A 260 -8.46 -18.10 32.08
CA GLY A 260 -9.25 -16.88 32.00
C GLY A 260 -8.65 -15.78 31.12
N ALA A 261 -7.45 -15.99 30.58
CA ALA A 261 -6.88 -15.10 29.57
C ALA A 261 -7.63 -15.20 28.24
N TYR A 262 -7.40 -14.28 27.33
CA TYR A 262 -8.00 -14.26 26.01
C TYR A 262 -6.98 -13.90 24.93
N ALA A 263 -7.25 -14.35 23.72
CA ALA A 263 -6.45 -13.98 22.56
C ALA A 263 -6.57 -12.48 22.30
N SER A 264 -5.44 -11.85 22.07
CA SER A 264 -5.35 -10.41 21.77
C SER A 264 -4.29 -10.14 20.70
N PHE A 265 -4.36 -8.97 20.08
CA PHE A 265 -3.35 -8.55 19.11
C PHE A 265 -1.98 -8.42 19.81
N TRP A 266 -1.02 -9.27 19.44
CA TRP A 266 0.33 -9.36 20.03
C TRP A 266 0.38 -9.38 21.56
N GLY A 267 -0.64 -9.94 22.23
CA GLY A 267 -0.72 -9.94 23.68
C GLY A 267 -1.16 -8.59 24.30
N VAL A 268 -1.53 -7.64 23.48
CA VAL A 268 -2.02 -6.32 23.91
C VAL A 268 -3.43 -6.45 24.46
N LYS A 269 -3.59 -6.47 25.78
CA LYS A 269 -4.86 -6.78 26.47
C LYS A 269 -6.03 -5.86 26.11
N HIS A 270 -5.79 -4.64 25.68
CA HIS A 270 -6.85 -3.72 25.28
C HIS A 270 -7.29 -3.87 23.81
N MET A 271 -6.76 -4.90 23.10
CA MET A 271 -7.12 -5.23 21.73
C MET A 271 -7.49 -6.73 21.61
N PRO A 272 -8.62 -7.19 22.20
CA PRO A 272 -9.07 -8.57 22.13
C PRO A 272 -9.35 -8.98 20.68
N LYS A 273 -8.80 -10.14 20.30
CA LYS A 273 -8.83 -10.65 18.94
C LYS A 273 -10.16 -11.32 18.64
N LEU A 274 -10.74 -11.03 17.47
CA LEU A 274 -11.93 -11.67 16.95
C LEU A 274 -11.64 -13.09 16.47
N ASP A 275 -12.60 -14.00 16.70
CA ASP A 275 -12.56 -15.36 16.17
C ASP A 275 -13.55 -15.51 15.01
N TYR A 276 -13.03 -15.67 13.80
CA TYR A 276 -13.83 -15.82 12.58
C TYR A 276 -14.43 -17.22 12.39
N ALA A 277 -14.13 -18.20 13.26
CA ALA A 277 -14.88 -19.44 13.31
C ALA A 277 -16.32 -19.22 13.83
N SER A 278 -16.55 -18.16 14.60
CA SER A 278 -17.87 -17.78 15.13
C SER A 278 -18.81 -17.30 14.02
N ALA A 279 -19.99 -17.93 13.92
CA ALA A 279 -21.05 -17.47 13.01
C ALA A 279 -21.47 -16.02 13.31
N LEU A 280 -21.47 -15.62 14.60
CA LEU A 280 -21.83 -14.28 15.01
C LEU A 280 -20.78 -13.24 14.56
N THR A 281 -19.49 -13.59 14.62
CA THR A 281 -18.43 -12.74 14.07
C THR A 281 -18.59 -12.57 12.56
N GLN A 282 -18.85 -13.68 11.84
CA GLN A 282 -19.07 -13.62 10.39
C GLN A 282 -20.28 -12.76 10.04
N GLU A 283 -21.39 -12.93 10.78
CA GLU A 283 -22.59 -12.11 10.57
C GLU A 283 -22.33 -10.63 10.81
N ARG A 284 -21.67 -10.29 11.93
CA ARG A 284 -21.44 -8.89 12.32
C ARG A 284 -20.40 -8.16 11.48
N PHE A 285 -19.44 -8.87 10.86
CA PHE A 285 -18.34 -8.24 10.10
C PHE A 285 -18.41 -8.46 8.60
N ILE A 286 -19.08 -9.54 8.12
CA ILE A 286 -19.01 -9.93 6.70
C ILE A 286 -20.40 -10.08 6.05
N LEU A 287 -21.31 -10.86 6.68
CA LEU A 287 -22.53 -11.31 6.02
C LEU A 287 -23.71 -10.35 6.20
N GLY A 288 -23.84 -9.76 7.38
CA GLY A 288 -24.94 -8.87 7.70
C GLY A 288 -24.94 -7.61 6.83
N LYS A 289 -26.12 -7.11 6.47
CA LYS A 289 -26.27 -5.89 5.66
C LYS A 289 -25.64 -4.65 6.31
N GLU A 290 -25.63 -4.61 7.65
CA GLU A 290 -25.04 -3.53 8.45
C GLU A 290 -23.63 -3.90 8.95
N ALA A 291 -23.04 -5.01 8.46
CA ALA A 291 -21.64 -5.31 8.71
C ALA A 291 -20.75 -4.13 8.23
N PRO A 292 -19.77 -3.68 9.02
CA PRO A 292 -19.00 -2.46 8.67
C PRO A 292 -18.34 -2.56 7.30
N VAL A 293 -17.86 -3.75 6.91
CA VAL A 293 -17.26 -3.97 5.59
C VAL A 293 -18.20 -3.65 4.43
N ARG A 294 -19.52 -3.78 4.65
CA ARG A 294 -20.57 -3.48 3.66
C ARG A 294 -21.12 -2.07 3.81
N ARG A 295 -21.57 -1.75 5.02
CA ARG A 295 -22.27 -0.48 5.32
C ARG A 295 -21.50 0.74 4.82
N TRP A 296 -20.20 0.80 5.13
CA TRP A 296 -19.40 1.99 4.83
C TRP A 296 -18.94 2.09 3.38
N MET A 297 -19.11 1.05 2.57
CA MET A 297 -18.90 1.16 1.11
C MET A 297 -19.89 2.08 0.40
N ARG A 298 -20.94 2.50 1.08
CA ARG A 298 -21.85 3.57 0.62
C ARG A 298 -21.21 4.97 0.71
N LEU A 299 -20.19 5.13 1.55
CA LEU A 299 -19.49 6.39 1.83
C LEU A 299 -17.96 6.27 1.70
N ALA A 300 -17.47 5.25 1.01
CA ALA A 300 -16.06 5.03 0.74
C ALA A 300 -15.86 4.22 -0.54
N HIS A 301 -14.62 4.19 -1.03
CA HIS A 301 -14.23 3.48 -2.25
C HIS A 301 -13.36 2.26 -1.97
N GLY A 302 -13.20 1.89 -0.72
CA GLY A 302 -12.43 0.71 -0.35
C GLY A 302 -11.96 0.70 1.09
N TRP A 303 -11.21 -0.35 1.39
CA TRP A 303 -10.64 -0.63 2.70
C TRP A 303 -9.14 -0.85 2.63
N ARG A 304 -8.42 -0.28 3.57
CA ARG A 304 -7.13 -0.80 4.03
C ARG A 304 -7.41 -1.70 5.22
N LEU A 305 -7.09 -2.98 5.12
CA LEU A 305 -7.29 -3.92 6.22
C LEU A 305 -6.09 -3.89 7.17
N ASP A 306 -6.36 -3.47 8.40
CA ASP A 306 -5.39 -3.45 9.49
C ASP A 306 -4.93 -4.86 9.83
N VAL A 307 -3.62 -5.03 10.09
CA VAL A 307 -2.97 -6.31 10.41
C VAL A 307 -3.53 -7.50 9.65
N ALA A 308 -3.65 -7.36 8.34
CA ALA A 308 -4.33 -8.32 7.47
C ALA A 308 -3.78 -9.75 7.58
N HIS A 309 -2.53 -9.92 7.96
CA HIS A 309 -1.90 -11.22 8.19
C HIS A 309 -2.41 -11.94 9.45
N SER A 310 -3.10 -11.23 10.35
CA SER A 310 -3.45 -11.75 11.68
C SER A 310 -4.89 -12.29 11.78
N LEU A 311 -5.81 -11.92 10.88
CA LEU A 311 -7.18 -12.43 10.91
C LEU A 311 -7.20 -13.96 10.88
N GLY A 312 -8.09 -14.57 11.69
CA GLY A 312 -8.18 -16.05 11.69
C GLY A 312 -9.11 -16.63 12.72
N GLU A 313 -8.88 -17.88 13.06
CA GLU A 313 -9.72 -18.71 13.92
C GLU A 313 -8.96 -19.20 15.16
N GLY A 314 -9.67 -19.36 16.28
CA GLY A 314 -9.13 -19.94 17.51
C GLY A 314 -7.97 -19.13 18.10
N GLY A 315 -8.05 -17.80 18.04
CA GLY A 315 -6.98 -16.90 18.53
C GLY A 315 -5.72 -16.86 17.67
N THR A 316 -5.70 -17.55 16.52
CA THR A 316 -4.57 -17.67 15.60
C THR A 316 -4.86 -16.97 14.27
N ASN A 317 -3.94 -17.08 13.30
CA ASN A 317 -4.16 -16.63 11.91
C ASN A 317 -4.62 -17.79 10.98
N ARG A 318 -5.09 -18.90 11.54
CA ARG A 318 -5.57 -20.04 10.76
C ARG A 318 -6.71 -19.63 9.83
N LYS A 319 -6.64 -20.09 8.57
CA LYS A 319 -7.55 -19.74 7.48
C LYS A 319 -7.56 -18.24 7.10
N ASN A 320 -6.51 -17.52 7.40
CA ASN A 320 -6.38 -16.08 7.09
C ASN A 320 -6.81 -15.74 5.65
N ALA A 321 -6.26 -16.44 4.65
CA ALA A 321 -6.59 -16.20 3.24
C ALA A 321 -8.10 -16.33 2.93
N ARG A 322 -8.81 -17.25 3.60
CA ARG A 322 -10.27 -17.38 3.47
C ARG A 322 -11.00 -16.13 3.94
N TRP A 323 -10.59 -15.61 5.09
CA TRP A 323 -11.28 -14.46 5.70
C TRP A 323 -10.95 -13.15 4.98
N LEU A 324 -9.73 -12.99 4.49
CA LEU A 324 -9.37 -11.86 3.63
C LEU A 324 -10.21 -11.83 2.36
N ARG A 325 -10.35 -12.99 1.67
CA ARG A 325 -11.23 -13.09 0.50
C ARG A 325 -12.69 -12.78 0.81
N ALA A 326 -13.19 -13.26 1.94
CA ALA A 326 -14.57 -13.01 2.35
C ALA A 326 -14.84 -11.51 2.58
N LEU A 327 -13.93 -10.81 3.26
CA LEU A 327 -14.01 -9.35 3.49
C LEU A 327 -13.91 -8.57 2.16
N ALA A 328 -12.94 -8.91 1.31
CA ALA A 328 -12.77 -8.25 0.01
C ALA A 328 -14.00 -8.45 -0.89
N ARG A 329 -14.56 -9.67 -0.93
CA ARG A 329 -15.78 -9.98 -1.67
C ARG A 329 -16.96 -9.17 -1.14
N ALA A 330 -17.17 -9.13 0.18
CA ALA A 330 -18.26 -8.39 0.80
C ALA A 330 -18.21 -6.90 0.45
N ALA A 331 -17.02 -6.29 0.47
CA ALA A 331 -16.85 -4.90 0.04
C ALA A 331 -17.22 -4.71 -1.43
N LYS A 332 -16.77 -5.61 -2.32
CA LYS A 332 -17.02 -5.52 -3.77
C LYS A 332 -18.46 -5.85 -4.17
N GLU A 333 -19.19 -6.63 -3.37
CA GLU A 333 -20.62 -6.86 -3.54
C GLU A 333 -21.44 -5.58 -3.30
N GLU A 334 -20.99 -4.70 -2.42
CA GLU A 334 -21.65 -3.41 -2.16
C GLU A 334 -21.19 -2.32 -3.15
N ARG A 335 -19.91 -2.36 -3.54
CA ARG A 335 -19.30 -1.43 -4.49
C ARG A 335 -18.35 -2.19 -5.42
N ALA A 336 -18.74 -2.40 -6.65
CA ALA A 336 -17.99 -3.22 -7.61
C ALA A 336 -16.57 -2.69 -7.89
N ASP A 337 -16.36 -1.37 -7.85
CA ASP A 337 -15.08 -0.70 -8.00
C ASP A 337 -14.35 -0.43 -6.69
N ALA A 338 -14.70 -1.15 -5.60
CA ALA A 338 -13.99 -1.04 -4.33
C ALA A 338 -12.56 -1.58 -4.44
N LEU A 339 -11.62 -0.85 -3.86
CA LEU A 339 -10.24 -1.30 -3.64
C LEU A 339 -10.11 -1.88 -2.23
N VAL A 340 -9.57 -3.09 -2.11
CA VAL A 340 -9.27 -3.68 -0.81
C VAL A 340 -7.82 -4.13 -0.78
N PHE A 341 -7.01 -3.43 0.01
CA PHE A 341 -5.60 -3.78 0.22
C PHE A 341 -5.30 -3.98 1.70
N GLY A 342 -4.21 -4.68 2.00
CA GLY A 342 -3.87 -5.07 3.36
C GLY A 342 -2.61 -4.41 3.89
N GLU A 343 -2.58 -4.22 5.21
CA GLU A 343 -1.31 -4.10 5.90
C GLU A 343 -0.71 -5.48 6.06
N LEU A 344 0.34 -5.72 5.29
CA LEU A 344 1.18 -6.90 5.38
C LEU A 344 2.59 -6.37 5.64
N SER A 345 2.94 -6.28 6.92
CA SER A 345 4.15 -5.59 7.38
C SER A 345 5.45 -6.29 6.97
N TYR A 346 5.34 -7.51 6.48
CA TYR A 346 6.47 -8.30 5.99
C TYR A 346 6.27 -8.68 4.51
N ASP A 347 6.42 -9.95 4.13
CA ASP A 347 6.27 -10.40 2.74
C ASP A 347 4.80 -10.56 2.36
N ALA A 348 4.32 -9.72 1.44
CA ALA A 348 2.94 -9.76 0.95
C ALA A 348 2.72 -10.79 -0.17
N VAL A 349 3.78 -11.27 -0.82
CA VAL A 349 3.69 -12.10 -2.02
C VAL A 349 2.87 -13.38 -1.83
N PRO A 350 3.08 -14.20 -0.77
CA PRO A 350 2.28 -15.42 -0.59
C PRO A 350 0.79 -15.15 -0.44
N THR A 351 0.42 -14.10 0.31
CA THR A 351 -0.97 -13.69 0.51
C THR A 351 -1.61 -13.22 -0.78
N LEU A 352 -0.91 -12.39 -1.55
CA LEU A 352 -1.42 -11.85 -2.82
C LEU A 352 -1.50 -12.92 -3.92
N ARG A 353 -0.54 -13.83 -3.99
CA ARG A 353 -0.60 -15.00 -4.90
C ARG A 353 -1.77 -15.92 -4.61
N ALA A 354 -2.24 -15.98 -3.37
CA ALA A 354 -3.45 -16.72 -3.01
C ALA A 354 -4.76 -16.02 -3.45
N HIS A 355 -4.67 -14.93 -4.21
CA HIS A 355 -5.81 -14.14 -4.70
C HIS A 355 -6.75 -13.72 -3.55
N THR A 356 -6.22 -13.00 -2.60
CA THR A 356 -6.95 -12.57 -1.39
C THR A 356 -7.37 -11.12 -1.44
N LEU A 357 -6.46 -10.24 -1.88
CA LEU A 357 -6.58 -8.78 -1.85
C LEU A 357 -6.14 -8.18 -3.17
N ASP A 358 -6.49 -6.93 -3.40
CA ASP A 358 -6.12 -6.15 -4.59
C ASP A 358 -4.71 -5.58 -4.54
N GLY A 359 -4.06 -5.65 -3.39
CA GLY A 359 -2.72 -5.16 -3.14
C GLY A 359 -2.38 -5.17 -1.65
N ALA A 360 -1.25 -4.60 -1.32
CA ALA A 360 -0.79 -4.46 0.07
C ALA A 360 0.07 -3.20 0.23
N MET A 361 0.26 -2.75 1.47
CA MET A 361 1.28 -1.78 1.81
C MET A 361 2.66 -2.40 1.54
N HIS A 362 3.44 -1.78 0.65
CA HIS A 362 4.63 -2.39 0.06
C HIS A 362 5.87 -2.19 0.94
N TYR A 363 5.84 -2.77 2.15
CA TYR A 363 6.94 -2.64 3.13
C TYR A 363 8.18 -3.44 2.71
N ALA A 364 8.12 -4.77 2.71
CA ALA A 364 9.29 -5.62 2.43
C ALA A 364 9.80 -5.49 0.99
N GLY A 365 8.89 -5.34 0.03
CA GLY A 365 9.24 -5.26 -1.38
C GLY A 365 9.66 -3.86 -1.85
N PHE A 366 9.49 -2.81 -1.02
CA PHE A 366 9.90 -1.45 -1.39
C PHE A 366 10.44 -0.61 -0.23
N ALA A 367 9.61 -0.30 0.78
CA ALA A 367 9.97 0.68 1.82
C ALA A 367 11.25 0.28 2.59
N HIS A 368 11.34 -0.98 3.02
CA HIS A 368 12.47 -1.43 3.83
C HIS A 368 13.79 -1.45 3.05
N PRO A 369 13.91 -2.08 1.86
CA PRO A 369 15.18 -2.10 1.14
C PRO A 369 15.62 -0.70 0.68
N VAL A 370 14.72 0.14 0.21
CA VAL A 370 15.06 1.51 -0.22
C VAL A 370 15.57 2.34 0.94
N MET A 371 14.88 2.31 2.08
CA MET A 371 15.29 3.10 3.23
C MET A 371 16.53 2.51 3.92
N ALA A 372 16.72 1.20 3.94
CA ALA A 372 17.95 0.59 4.44
C ALA A 372 19.16 1.00 3.59
N TRP A 373 19.03 0.96 2.27
CA TRP A 373 20.07 1.43 1.35
C TRP A 373 20.43 2.89 1.59
N LEU A 374 19.45 3.79 1.60
CA LEU A 374 19.69 5.23 1.66
C LEU A 374 20.10 5.71 3.05
N SER A 375 19.55 5.14 4.13
CA SER A 375 19.86 5.56 5.50
C SER A 375 21.06 4.80 6.13
N GLY A 376 21.42 3.62 5.61
CA GLY A 376 22.37 2.71 6.24
C GLY A 376 21.86 2.04 7.52
N ARG A 377 20.51 2.01 7.70
CA ARG A 377 19.86 1.40 8.87
C ARG A 377 18.61 0.63 8.48
N ASP A 378 18.39 -0.50 9.13
CA ASP A 378 17.16 -1.29 8.97
C ASP A 378 15.94 -0.60 9.60
N LEU A 379 14.79 -1.29 9.59
CA LEU A 379 13.54 -0.79 10.19
C LEU A 379 13.67 -0.54 11.70
N HIS A 380 14.50 -1.30 12.40
CA HIS A 380 14.71 -1.20 13.84
C HIS A 380 15.86 -0.24 14.23
N GLY A 381 16.50 0.39 13.25
CA GLY A 381 17.59 1.33 13.45
C GLY A 381 18.98 0.69 13.57
N ASN A 382 19.08 -0.63 13.38
CA ASN A 382 20.36 -1.31 13.39
C ASN A 382 21.18 -0.91 12.15
N PRO A 383 22.49 -0.69 12.27
CA PRO A 383 23.35 -0.43 11.12
C PRO A 383 23.29 -1.58 10.12
N VAL A 384 23.18 -1.25 8.84
CA VAL A 384 23.21 -2.19 7.73
C VAL A 384 24.01 -1.60 6.58
N ALA A 385 24.93 -2.40 6.03
CA ALA A 385 25.65 -2.06 4.81
C ALA A 385 24.92 -2.69 3.62
N LEU A 386 23.95 -1.97 3.07
CA LEU A 386 23.19 -2.40 1.88
C LEU A 386 23.58 -1.51 0.70
N GLU A 387 24.07 -2.16 -0.36
CA GLU A 387 24.43 -1.46 -1.59
C GLU A 387 23.26 -1.37 -2.58
N ALA A 388 23.39 -0.52 -3.59
CA ALA A 388 22.34 -0.28 -4.58
C ALA A 388 21.93 -1.56 -5.32
N GLU A 389 22.89 -2.41 -5.64
CA GLU A 389 22.67 -3.69 -6.35
C GLU A 389 21.87 -4.69 -5.52
N GLU A 390 22.09 -4.72 -4.21
CA GLU A 390 21.37 -5.60 -3.28
C GLU A 390 19.95 -5.08 -3.04
N ALA A 391 19.81 -3.77 -2.86
CA ALA A 391 18.50 -3.12 -2.77
C ALA A 391 17.70 -3.37 -4.06
N TRP A 392 18.32 -3.18 -5.22
CA TRP A 392 17.70 -3.44 -6.51
C TRP A 392 17.27 -4.89 -6.69
N ARG A 393 18.11 -5.86 -6.31
CA ARG A 393 17.79 -7.28 -6.38
C ARG A 393 16.54 -7.60 -5.56
N THR A 394 16.42 -7.04 -4.34
CA THR A 394 15.25 -7.23 -3.48
C THR A 394 13.98 -6.64 -4.11
N LEU A 395 14.07 -5.40 -4.61
CA LEU A 395 12.95 -4.75 -5.30
C LEU A 395 12.47 -5.54 -6.52
N LEU A 396 13.42 -5.99 -7.34
CA LEU A 396 13.13 -6.74 -8.57
C LEU A 396 12.53 -8.12 -8.26
N ASP A 397 13.06 -8.85 -7.28
CA ASP A 397 12.57 -10.17 -6.88
C ASP A 397 11.11 -10.08 -6.41
N HIS A 398 10.79 -9.13 -5.53
CA HIS A 398 9.41 -8.90 -5.09
C HIS A 398 8.48 -8.50 -6.24
N TYR A 399 8.92 -7.59 -7.12
CA TYR A 399 8.12 -7.19 -8.29
C TYR A 399 7.81 -8.37 -9.21
N GLN A 400 8.82 -9.18 -9.52
CA GLN A 400 8.70 -10.36 -10.38
C GLN A 400 7.82 -11.45 -9.77
N ALA A 401 7.81 -11.55 -8.44
CA ALA A 401 7.01 -12.51 -7.71
C ALA A 401 5.52 -12.14 -7.63
N LEU A 402 5.15 -10.87 -7.82
CA LEU A 402 3.75 -10.43 -7.77
C LEU A 402 2.94 -10.94 -8.98
N PRO A 403 1.66 -11.30 -8.78
CA PRO A 403 0.73 -11.46 -9.89
C PRO A 403 0.72 -10.21 -10.79
N LEU A 404 0.64 -10.42 -12.11
CA LEU A 404 0.78 -9.35 -13.11
C LEU A 404 -0.17 -8.18 -12.85
N GLN A 405 -1.44 -8.47 -12.53
CA GLN A 405 -2.46 -7.45 -12.31
C GLN A 405 -2.25 -6.63 -11.04
N LEU A 406 -1.51 -7.16 -10.05
CA LEU A 406 -1.31 -6.48 -8.76
C LEU A 406 -0.06 -5.58 -8.73
N ARG A 407 0.80 -5.67 -9.74
CA ARG A 407 2.05 -4.88 -9.81
C ARG A 407 1.82 -3.38 -9.76
N HIS A 408 0.67 -2.91 -10.27
CA HIS A 408 0.33 -1.49 -10.35
C HIS A 408 -0.64 -1.01 -9.27
N SER A 409 -1.17 -1.90 -8.43
CA SER A 409 -2.07 -1.58 -7.32
C SER A 409 -1.44 -1.69 -5.93
N MET A 410 -0.15 -2.04 -5.86
CA MET A 410 0.57 -2.03 -4.58
C MET A 410 0.61 -0.62 -4.00
N TYR A 411 0.18 -0.46 -2.74
CA TYR A 411 0.29 0.79 -2.01
C TYR A 411 1.76 1.00 -1.59
N THR A 412 2.49 1.73 -2.43
CA THR A 412 3.96 1.89 -2.30
C THR A 412 4.28 3.12 -1.48
N LEU A 413 5.05 2.97 -0.40
CA LEU A 413 5.24 4.00 0.62
C LEU A 413 6.70 4.06 1.12
N LEU A 414 7.04 5.16 1.79
CA LEU A 414 8.31 5.34 2.52
C LEU A 414 8.08 5.78 3.97
N SER A 415 6.96 6.41 4.26
CA SER A 415 6.52 6.84 5.58
C SER A 415 5.10 6.36 5.86
N SER A 416 4.76 6.12 7.12
CA SER A 416 3.40 5.87 7.57
C SER A 416 3.22 6.30 9.02
N HIS A 417 2.03 6.09 9.57
CA HIS A 417 1.73 6.35 10.98
C HIS A 417 2.35 5.35 11.97
N ASP A 418 3.01 4.29 11.48
CA ASP A 418 3.64 3.22 12.29
C ASP A 418 5.16 3.22 12.26
N ILE A 419 5.76 3.78 11.21
CA ILE A 419 7.21 3.80 11.02
C ILE A 419 7.77 5.22 11.10
N PRO A 420 9.06 5.38 11.46
CA PRO A 420 9.69 6.70 11.45
C PRO A 420 9.61 7.35 10.07
N ARG A 421 9.34 8.66 10.03
CA ARG A 421 9.26 9.42 8.77
C ARG A 421 10.55 9.30 7.96
N ALA A 422 10.43 9.22 6.65
CA ALA A 422 11.56 9.02 5.76
C ALA A 422 12.62 10.12 5.91
N LEU A 423 12.22 11.40 5.99
CA LEU A 423 13.17 12.50 6.17
C LEU A 423 13.92 12.41 7.51
N TRP A 424 13.24 11.98 8.59
CA TRP A 424 13.88 11.73 9.88
C TRP A 424 14.86 10.55 9.80
N ARG A 425 14.50 9.43 9.16
CA ARG A 425 15.39 8.28 8.95
C ARG A 425 16.65 8.66 8.17
N LEU A 426 16.55 9.62 7.27
CA LEU A 426 17.66 10.18 6.47
C LEU A 426 18.37 11.34 7.18
N ARG A 427 18.08 11.59 8.48
CA ARG A 427 18.71 12.65 9.28
C ARG A 427 18.59 14.04 8.65
N GLY A 428 17.49 14.32 7.97
CA GLY A 428 17.22 15.59 7.31
C GLY A 428 17.94 15.79 5.96
N ASP A 429 18.62 14.75 5.43
CA ASP A 429 19.24 14.81 4.10
C ASP A 429 18.16 14.87 3.00
N LYS A 430 17.86 16.07 2.54
CA LYS A 430 16.82 16.34 1.54
C LYS A 430 17.12 15.73 0.17
N GLU A 431 18.39 15.61 -0.19
CA GLU A 431 18.74 15.05 -1.50
C GLU A 431 18.55 13.53 -1.52
N ARG A 432 18.90 12.82 -0.46
CA ARG A 432 18.54 11.40 -0.31
C ARG A 432 17.02 11.21 -0.19
N PHE A 433 16.33 12.13 0.46
CA PHE A 433 14.88 12.13 0.56
C PHE A 433 14.21 12.28 -0.81
N LYS A 434 14.68 13.24 -1.63
CA LYS A 434 14.23 13.39 -3.02
C LYS A 434 14.56 12.16 -3.86
N THR A 435 15.74 11.55 -3.67
CA THR A 435 16.13 10.30 -4.36
C THR A 435 15.14 9.18 -4.03
N ALA A 436 14.79 9.00 -2.75
CA ALA A 436 13.84 7.98 -2.31
C ALA A 436 12.46 8.16 -2.94
N TYR A 437 11.92 9.38 -2.95
CA TYR A 437 10.61 9.67 -3.53
C TYR A 437 10.61 9.66 -5.06
N ALA A 438 11.69 10.10 -5.72
CA ALA A 438 11.82 9.93 -7.17
C ALA A 438 11.79 8.45 -7.56
N LEU A 439 12.48 7.58 -6.79
CA LEU A 439 12.42 6.14 -6.98
C LEU A 439 11.00 5.59 -6.74
N LEU A 440 10.33 6.02 -5.67
CA LEU A 440 8.97 5.60 -5.35
C LEU A 440 7.99 5.92 -6.48
N PHE A 441 8.05 7.11 -7.05
CA PHE A 441 7.16 7.52 -8.14
C PHE A 441 7.51 6.88 -9.50
N ALA A 442 8.78 6.56 -9.72
CA ALA A 442 9.23 5.86 -10.92
C ALA A 442 8.93 4.36 -10.89
N PHE A 443 8.91 3.73 -9.70
CA PHE A 443 8.66 2.31 -9.53
C PHE A 443 7.18 1.95 -9.83
N PRO A 444 6.87 0.72 -10.30
CA PRO A 444 5.49 0.26 -10.43
C PRO A 444 4.74 0.26 -9.11
N GLY A 445 3.45 0.56 -9.16
CA GLY A 445 2.58 0.64 -8.00
C GLY A 445 1.93 2.01 -7.85
N SER A 446 1.11 2.14 -6.83
CA SER A 446 0.38 3.34 -6.45
C SER A 446 1.16 4.07 -5.36
N PRO A 447 1.86 5.17 -5.69
CA PRO A 447 2.67 5.89 -4.72
C PRO A 447 1.79 6.54 -3.65
N ALA A 448 2.24 6.44 -2.40
CA ALA A 448 1.54 6.98 -1.26
C ALA A 448 2.39 8.01 -0.53
N LEU A 449 1.83 9.18 -0.31
CA LEU A 449 2.38 10.24 0.52
C LEU A 449 1.77 10.13 1.92
N TYR A 450 2.62 10.14 2.94
CA TYR A 450 2.16 10.32 4.31
C TYR A 450 2.09 11.82 4.63
N TYR A 451 0.96 12.27 5.19
CA TYR A 451 0.69 13.70 5.38
C TYR A 451 1.91 14.45 5.98
N GLY A 452 2.27 15.56 5.36
CA GLY A 452 3.35 16.42 5.79
C GLY A 452 4.73 16.09 5.22
N ASP A 453 4.94 14.92 4.61
CA ASP A 453 6.23 14.60 3.99
C ASP A 453 6.54 15.59 2.85
N GLU A 454 5.52 16.02 2.11
CA GLU A 454 5.64 16.98 1.00
C GLU A 454 6.06 18.38 1.41
N VAL A 455 5.89 18.74 2.67
CA VAL A 455 6.30 20.03 3.24
C VAL A 455 7.50 19.92 4.19
N GLY A 456 8.11 18.72 4.26
CA GLY A 456 9.31 18.47 5.06
C GLY A 456 9.05 18.20 6.55
N LEU A 457 7.84 17.80 6.93
CA LEU A 457 7.55 17.40 8.31
C LEU A 457 8.38 16.18 8.70
N SER A 458 9.26 16.34 9.68
CA SER A 458 10.25 15.30 10.01
C SER A 458 10.24 14.85 11.47
N ARG A 459 9.73 15.66 12.41
CA ARG A 459 10.01 15.56 13.85
C ARG A 459 9.02 14.71 14.65
N PRO A 460 9.26 14.48 15.95
CA PRO A 460 10.16 15.26 16.82
C PRO A 460 11.01 14.46 17.83
N ASN A 461 11.46 13.29 17.58
CA ASN A 461 12.27 12.56 18.56
C ASN A 461 13.79 12.68 18.28
N PRO A 462 14.65 12.46 19.27
CA PRO A 462 16.09 12.32 19.05
C PRO A 462 16.41 11.21 18.05
N TYR A 463 17.49 11.36 17.27
CA TYR A 463 17.90 10.35 16.28
C TYR A 463 18.36 9.03 16.92
N GLU A 464 18.64 9.04 18.20
CA GLU A 464 18.99 7.85 18.99
C GLU A 464 17.77 6.96 19.28
N VAL A 465 16.56 7.53 19.24
CA VAL A 465 15.31 6.82 19.48
C VAL A 465 14.69 6.43 18.14
N TRP A 466 15.02 5.26 17.64
CA TRP A 466 14.51 4.75 16.37
C TRP A 466 13.11 4.14 16.53
N ARG A 467 12.10 5.02 16.56
CA ARG A 467 10.71 4.66 16.81
C ARG A 467 9.77 5.50 15.93
N GLY A 468 8.74 4.86 15.36
CA GLY A 468 7.68 5.55 14.60
C GLY A 468 6.66 6.20 15.53
N ASP A 469 5.67 5.42 15.97
CA ASP A 469 4.66 5.87 16.92
C ASP A 469 5.28 6.15 18.31
N PRO A 470 4.94 7.27 18.98
CA PRO A 470 4.00 8.33 18.57
C PRO A 470 4.63 9.44 17.71
N TYR A 471 5.92 9.47 17.55
CA TYR A 471 6.68 10.59 17.01
C TYR A 471 6.44 10.88 15.53
N CYS A 472 6.09 9.85 14.74
CA CYS A 472 5.72 10.00 13.33
C CYS A 472 4.33 10.66 13.14
N ARG A 473 3.57 10.89 14.22
CA ARG A 473 2.21 11.42 14.25
C ARG A 473 2.13 12.87 14.68
N ALA A 474 3.12 13.70 14.36
CA ALA A 474 3.10 15.14 14.62
C ALA A 474 1.98 15.82 13.82
N PRO A 475 1.35 16.90 14.36
CA PRO A 475 0.36 17.67 13.62
C PRO A 475 0.93 18.29 12.34
N PHE A 476 0.09 18.37 11.31
CA PHE A 476 0.46 19.04 10.06
C PHE A 476 0.66 20.55 10.31
N PRO A 477 1.78 21.15 9.84
CA PRO A 477 2.05 22.57 10.04
C PRO A 477 1.28 23.40 9.01
N TRP A 478 0.09 23.92 9.36
CA TRP A 478 -0.72 24.73 8.45
C TRP A 478 -0.23 26.17 8.27
N ASP A 479 0.77 26.60 9.03
CA ASP A 479 1.51 27.82 8.74
C ASP A 479 2.46 27.59 7.56
N GLU A 480 2.14 28.15 6.39
CA GLU A 480 2.91 27.95 5.15
C GLU A 480 4.35 28.47 5.25
N ALA A 481 4.64 29.37 6.20
CA ALA A 481 5.99 29.84 6.47
C ALA A 481 6.92 28.72 6.98
N LEU A 482 6.33 27.64 7.53
CA LEU A 482 7.06 26.45 8.00
C LEU A 482 7.30 25.41 6.89
N TRP A 483 6.69 25.57 5.72
CA TRP A 483 6.78 24.59 4.64
C TRP A 483 8.09 24.68 3.89
N ASP A 484 8.68 23.55 3.60
CA ASP A 484 9.78 23.47 2.64
C ASP A 484 9.22 23.58 1.22
N GLN A 485 9.31 24.80 0.68
CA GLN A 485 8.76 25.11 -0.65
C GLN A 485 9.49 24.37 -1.78
N ASP A 486 10.76 24.01 -1.58
CA ASP A 486 11.51 23.24 -2.57
C ASP A 486 11.01 21.79 -2.63
N LEU A 487 10.79 21.16 -1.47
CA LEU A 487 10.17 19.85 -1.41
C LEU A 487 8.74 19.87 -1.98
N LEU A 488 7.93 20.86 -1.61
CA LEU A 488 6.56 20.95 -2.13
C LEU A 488 6.49 21.04 -3.66
N ARG A 489 7.37 21.86 -4.27
CA ARG A 489 7.51 21.93 -5.74
C ARG A 489 7.94 20.59 -6.34
N PHE A 490 8.90 19.93 -5.71
CA PHE A 490 9.37 18.61 -6.13
C PHE A 490 8.26 17.56 -6.10
N PHE A 491 7.48 17.49 -5.00
CA PHE A 491 6.35 16.56 -4.90
C PHE A 491 5.25 16.85 -5.92
N ARG A 492 4.88 18.11 -6.12
CA ARG A 492 3.93 18.50 -7.18
C ARG A 492 4.40 18.04 -8.56
N ARG A 493 5.70 18.11 -8.82
CA ARG A 493 6.28 17.61 -10.05
C ARG A 493 6.16 16.09 -10.18
N LEU A 494 6.54 15.34 -9.16
CA LEU A 494 6.41 13.88 -9.13
C LEU A 494 4.97 13.42 -9.36
N VAL A 495 4.03 14.02 -8.64
CA VAL A 495 2.60 13.71 -8.77
C VAL A 495 2.11 13.96 -10.19
N ARG A 496 2.43 15.13 -10.75
CA ARG A 496 2.09 15.47 -12.14
C ARG A 496 2.64 14.42 -13.12
N LEU A 497 3.90 14.06 -13.00
CA LEU A 497 4.54 13.05 -13.87
C LEU A 497 3.83 11.70 -13.76
N LYS A 498 3.56 11.21 -12.55
CA LYS A 498 2.85 9.92 -12.37
C LYS A 498 1.48 9.91 -13.02
N LYS A 499 0.76 11.04 -12.97
CA LYS A 499 -0.59 11.18 -13.57
C LYS A 499 -0.58 11.33 -15.09
N THR A 500 0.40 12.05 -15.63
CA THR A 500 0.40 12.45 -17.05
C THR A 500 1.24 11.53 -17.94
N TYR A 501 2.13 10.73 -17.38
CA TYR A 501 2.96 9.76 -18.11
C TYR A 501 2.43 8.33 -17.94
N PRO A 502 1.69 7.79 -18.93
CA PRO A 502 1.15 6.42 -18.85
C PRO A 502 2.24 5.37 -18.60
N VAL A 503 3.45 5.59 -19.13
CA VAL A 503 4.61 4.70 -18.90
C VAL A 503 4.95 4.61 -17.41
N LEU A 504 4.97 5.72 -16.68
CA LEU A 504 5.23 5.73 -15.23
C LEU A 504 4.04 5.13 -14.45
N ARG A 505 2.83 5.29 -14.95
CA ARG A 505 1.62 4.78 -14.30
C ARG A 505 1.48 3.27 -14.47
N LEU A 506 1.52 2.76 -15.70
CA LEU A 506 1.13 1.39 -16.06
C LEU A 506 2.24 0.59 -16.77
N GLY A 507 3.37 1.21 -17.10
CA GLY A 507 4.45 0.53 -17.80
C GLY A 507 5.06 -0.60 -16.97
N GLY A 508 5.48 -1.65 -17.64
CA GLY A 508 6.26 -2.73 -17.04
C GLY A 508 7.67 -2.27 -16.66
N LEU A 509 8.38 -3.12 -15.95
CA LEU A 509 9.71 -2.83 -15.42
C LEU A 509 10.74 -3.80 -15.99
N LEU A 510 11.81 -3.25 -16.56
CA LEU A 510 12.94 -3.99 -17.08
C LEU A 510 14.25 -3.51 -16.45
N PRO A 511 15.16 -4.41 -16.07
CA PRO A 511 16.48 -4.02 -15.60
C PRO A 511 17.23 -3.18 -16.63
N LEU A 512 18.00 -2.21 -16.16
CA LEU A 512 18.89 -1.38 -16.96
C LEU A 512 20.32 -1.53 -16.43
N LYS A 513 21.28 -1.73 -17.32
CA LYS A 513 22.69 -1.78 -16.91
C LYS A 513 23.15 -0.37 -16.48
N ALA A 514 23.79 -0.30 -15.33
CA ALA A 514 24.27 0.94 -14.75
C ALA A 514 25.65 0.75 -14.09
N PRO A 515 26.39 1.84 -13.78
CA PRO A 515 27.60 1.77 -12.96
C PRO A 515 27.34 1.20 -11.57
N THR A 516 28.38 0.70 -10.91
CA THR A 516 28.33 0.25 -9.53
C THR A 516 27.81 1.37 -8.61
N GLY A 517 26.95 1.02 -7.66
CA GLY A 517 26.32 1.96 -6.72
C GLY A 517 25.14 2.73 -7.31
N VAL A 518 24.69 2.37 -8.51
CA VAL A 518 23.52 2.98 -9.16
C VAL A 518 22.42 1.93 -9.34
N LEU A 519 21.26 2.20 -8.77
CA LEU A 519 20.03 1.46 -9.04
C LEU A 519 19.41 2.03 -10.31
N ALA A 520 19.19 1.18 -11.34
CA ALA A 520 18.64 1.62 -12.60
C ALA A 520 17.68 0.60 -13.23
N PHE A 521 16.63 1.13 -13.84
CA PHE A 521 15.66 0.35 -14.60
C PHE A 521 15.01 1.18 -15.70
N ARG A 522 14.32 0.52 -16.62
CA ARG A 522 13.43 1.16 -17.57
C ARG A 522 11.98 0.81 -17.28
N ARG A 523 11.12 1.78 -17.46
CA ARG A 523 9.67 1.59 -17.54
C ARG A 523 9.28 1.58 -19.02
N ARG A 524 8.40 0.67 -19.41
CA ARG A 524 8.00 0.53 -20.81
C ARG A 524 6.50 0.28 -20.95
N LEU A 525 5.87 0.95 -21.91
CA LEU A 525 4.46 0.77 -22.27
C LEU A 525 4.24 1.18 -23.73
N GLY A 526 3.72 0.27 -24.56
CA GLY A 526 3.33 0.58 -25.94
C GLY A 526 4.47 1.17 -26.78
N GLY A 527 5.70 0.71 -26.60
CA GLY A 527 6.88 1.21 -27.31
C GLY A 527 7.53 2.47 -26.73
N ARG A 528 6.87 3.16 -25.79
CA ARG A 528 7.46 4.29 -25.05
C ARG A 528 8.27 3.81 -23.87
N GLU A 529 9.36 4.53 -23.57
CA GLU A 529 10.25 4.18 -22.45
C GLU A 529 10.57 5.41 -21.59
N VAL A 530 10.78 5.14 -20.29
CA VAL A 530 11.44 6.07 -19.36
C VAL A 530 12.57 5.31 -18.68
N LEU A 531 13.77 5.85 -18.77
CA LEU A 531 14.96 5.33 -18.09
C LEU A 531 15.09 6.01 -16.73
N ALA A 532 15.27 5.22 -15.68
CA ALA A 532 15.32 5.70 -14.32
C ALA A 532 16.64 5.30 -13.64
N TYR A 533 17.32 6.26 -13.03
CA TYR A 533 18.62 6.09 -12.38
C TYR A 533 18.60 6.73 -10.99
N PHE A 534 19.15 6.03 -9.99
CA PHE A 534 19.19 6.48 -8.60
C PHE A 534 20.52 6.12 -7.95
N ALA A 535 21.14 7.09 -7.29
CA ALA A 535 22.40 6.92 -6.59
C ALA A 535 22.36 7.61 -5.23
N LYS A 536 22.85 6.94 -4.19
CA LYS A 536 22.83 7.46 -2.81
C LYS A 536 23.61 8.77 -2.65
N GLU A 537 24.80 8.84 -3.24
CA GLU A 537 25.69 10.03 -3.13
C GLU A 537 25.79 10.82 -4.44
N GLY A 538 25.12 10.38 -5.47
CA GLY A 538 25.27 10.86 -6.82
C GLY A 538 26.26 10.02 -7.64
N ALA A 539 26.08 10.06 -8.94
CA ALA A 539 26.91 9.32 -9.90
C ALA A 539 27.06 10.07 -11.21
N ARG A 540 28.11 9.73 -11.97
CA ARG A 540 28.20 10.08 -13.38
C ARG A 540 27.54 9.00 -14.21
N LEU A 541 26.56 9.37 -15.00
CA LEU A 541 25.72 8.49 -15.79
C LEU A 541 25.97 8.76 -17.28
N ALA A 542 26.33 7.73 -18.02
CA ALA A 542 26.33 7.80 -19.49
C ALA A 542 24.90 7.53 -19.98
N VAL A 543 24.26 8.55 -20.55
CA VAL A 543 22.85 8.47 -20.95
C VAL A 543 22.68 8.83 -22.43
N PRO A 544 21.66 8.27 -23.12
CA PRO A 544 21.29 8.71 -24.45
C PRO A 544 20.77 10.16 -24.40
N ARG A 545 20.65 10.80 -25.55
CA ARG A 545 19.94 12.07 -25.64
C ARG A 545 18.49 11.88 -25.21
N GLY A 546 18.00 12.74 -24.32
CA GLY A 546 16.65 12.63 -23.79
C GLY A 546 16.26 13.85 -22.97
N LEU A 547 15.00 13.86 -22.55
CA LEU A 547 14.44 14.86 -21.65
C LEU A 547 14.49 14.35 -20.20
N ASP A 548 15.21 15.08 -19.32
CA ASP A 548 15.07 14.88 -17.87
C ASP A 548 13.69 15.37 -17.42
N LEU A 549 12.81 14.45 -17.11
CA LEU A 549 11.42 14.73 -16.74
C LEU A 549 11.27 15.52 -15.43
N LEU A 550 12.26 15.42 -14.53
CA LEU A 550 12.23 16.13 -13.25
C LEU A 550 12.71 17.58 -13.37
N ARG A 551 13.65 17.86 -14.27
CA ARG A 551 14.22 19.20 -14.48
C ARG A 551 13.69 19.92 -15.71
N GLU A 552 13.01 19.19 -16.61
CA GLU A 552 12.50 19.69 -17.91
C GLU A 552 13.64 20.19 -18.82
N GLU A 553 14.78 19.50 -18.78
CA GLU A 553 15.98 19.86 -19.52
C GLU A 553 16.42 18.72 -20.44
N GLU A 554 16.86 19.05 -21.65
CA GLU A 554 17.51 18.06 -22.51
C GLU A 554 18.92 17.74 -21.98
N VAL A 555 19.22 16.45 -21.90
CA VAL A 555 20.52 15.93 -21.47
C VAL A 555 21.03 14.88 -22.43
N ALA A 556 22.35 14.74 -22.53
CA ALA A 556 23.00 13.70 -23.32
C ALA A 556 24.44 13.46 -22.84
N GLY A 557 24.98 12.26 -23.08
CA GLY A 557 26.36 11.93 -22.74
C GLY A 557 26.55 11.71 -21.24
N GLU A 558 27.54 12.32 -20.63
CA GLU A 558 27.80 12.19 -19.19
C GLU A 558 27.01 13.23 -18.38
N VAL A 559 26.16 12.74 -17.50
CA VAL A 559 25.32 13.53 -16.59
C VAL A 559 25.64 13.16 -15.14
N ALA A 560 25.91 14.16 -14.30
CA ALA A 560 26.06 13.98 -12.87
C ALA A 560 24.70 14.12 -12.18
N ALA A 561 24.19 13.07 -11.53
CA ALA A 561 22.91 13.11 -10.87
C ALA A 561 22.83 12.14 -9.67
N ARG A 562 21.97 12.44 -8.70
CA ARG A 562 21.51 11.48 -7.67
C ARG A 562 20.28 10.72 -8.13
N TYR A 563 19.44 11.36 -8.92
CA TYR A 563 18.25 10.78 -9.53
C TYR A 563 18.00 11.41 -10.90
N LEU A 564 17.55 10.58 -11.83
CA LEU A 564 17.25 10.99 -13.20
C LEU A 564 16.09 10.16 -13.73
N LEU A 565 15.06 10.79 -14.26
CA LEU A 565 14.01 10.17 -15.05
C LEU A 565 14.11 10.70 -16.48
N LEU A 566 14.59 9.89 -17.39
CA LEU A 566 14.92 10.28 -18.75
C LEU A 566 13.93 9.67 -19.75
N GLU A 567 13.23 10.50 -20.49
CA GLU A 567 12.52 10.10 -21.70
C GLU A 567 13.49 10.22 -22.89
N PRO A 568 13.91 9.09 -23.52
CA PRO A 568 14.81 9.15 -24.69
C PRO A 568 14.17 9.93 -25.84
N LEU A 569 14.96 10.76 -26.52
CA LEU A 569 14.58 11.43 -27.75
C LEU A 569 15.17 10.67 -28.94
N GLU A 570 14.44 10.61 -30.06
CA GLU A 570 14.89 10.00 -31.33
C GLU A 570 16.13 10.68 -31.92
#